data_304939c1b00aada15a8ced3ed3d1d9c6
#
_entry.id   304939c1b00aada15a8ced3ed3d1d9c6
#
_cell.length_a   1.000
_cell.length_b   1.000
_cell.length_c   1.000
_cell.angle_alpha   90.00
_cell.angle_beta   90.00
_cell.angle_gamma   90.00
#
_symmetry.space_group_name_H-M   'P 1'
#
loop_
_entity.id
_entity.type
_entity.pdbx_description
1 polymer ?
#
loop_
_entity_poly.entity_id
_entity_poly.type
_entity_poly.pdbx_seq_one_letter_code
_entity_poly.pdbx_strand_id
1 'polypeptide(L)'
;MESENPATEWLNYHHLRYFHAVAQEGSVSRASQKLRTSQPSICAQVKQLEQALGETLYRRSGRAIILTDFGRMVHGYAEEIFALGRELLTTAKRGTTARTQRLNIGIVDSFPKLLSLEILRPVFAQTPAVQVCCREGKLDDLLGQLAAHRLDALLTDEPPPSGGNVKTFTHSIGASGVTFCAAPALAKKLAGRFPRNLNGAPMLLPTQNTTLRRDLEKWFRVAGIEPEVVGEFEDAAMAKIVATEGIGITAVPTIVVAEAIERYGFVSLGNTDDCKIHLHLITAERLIENPAVALLARETHGARKAPRKKVPKK
;
A
#
# COMPACT_ATOMS: atom_id res chain seq x y z
N MET A 1 46.87 -5.89 -16.89
CA MET A 1 45.78 -5.49 -17.79
C MET A 1 44.95 -6.73 -18.04
N GLU A 2 44.01 -6.97 -17.15
CA GLU A 2 42.97 -8.03 -17.31
C GLU A 2 41.98 -7.50 -18.33
N SER A 3 41.84 -8.20 -19.45
CA SER A 3 40.86 -7.90 -20.49
C SER A 3 39.48 -8.20 -19.91
N GLU A 4 38.73 -7.17 -19.55
CA GLU A 4 37.30 -7.27 -19.28
C GLU A 4 36.61 -7.86 -20.52
N ASN A 5 36.06 -9.04 -20.33
CA ASN A 5 35.33 -9.76 -21.38
C ASN A 5 33.94 -9.11 -21.50
N PRO A 6 33.60 -8.42 -22.59
CA PRO A 6 32.29 -7.75 -22.74
C PRO A 6 31.09 -8.69 -22.75
N ALA A 7 31.31 -10.01 -22.70
CA ALA A 7 30.22 -11.01 -22.61
C ALA A 7 29.59 -11.11 -21.19
N THR A 8 30.19 -10.46 -20.17
CA THR A 8 29.74 -10.55 -18.77
C THR A 8 28.74 -9.46 -18.36
N GLU A 9 28.51 -8.45 -19.21
CA GLU A 9 27.56 -7.37 -18.90
C GLU A 9 26.10 -7.70 -19.19
N TRP A 10 25.81 -8.80 -19.86
CA TRP A 10 24.45 -9.12 -20.29
C TRP A 10 23.89 -10.39 -19.65
N LEU A 11 22.81 -10.24 -18.87
CA LEU A 11 22.11 -11.37 -18.25
C LEU A 11 21.43 -12.24 -19.34
N ASN A 12 21.75 -13.54 -19.38
CA ASN A 12 21.06 -14.46 -20.26
C ASN A 12 19.69 -14.86 -19.69
N TYR A 13 18.63 -14.26 -20.21
CA TYR A 13 17.25 -14.53 -19.77
C TYR A 13 16.79 -15.97 -19.99
N HIS A 14 17.39 -16.69 -20.92
CA HIS A 14 17.08 -18.10 -21.12
C HIS A 14 17.60 -18.96 -19.99
N HIS A 15 18.85 -18.72 -19.53
CA HIS A 15 19.40 -19.38 -18.37
C HIS A 15 18.61 -19.05 -17.10
N LEU A 16 18.23 -17.78 -16.93
CA LEU A 16 17.41 -17.32 -15.82
C LEU A 16 16.05 -18.02 -15.80
N ARG A 17 15.43 -18.26 -16.96
CA ARG A 17 14.16 -18.99 -17.08
C ARG A 17 14.27 -20.44 -16.59
N TYR A 18 15.37 -21.12 -16.88
CA TYR A 18 15.58 -22.48 -16.38
C TYR A 18 15.74 -22.51 -14.87
N PHE A 19 16.54 -21.60 -14.32
CA PHE A 19 16.68 -21.46 -12.88
C PHE A 19 15.34 -21.15 -12.19
N HIS A 20 14.59 -20.18 -12.71
CA HIS A 20 13.28 -19.82 -12.19
C HIS A 20 12.32 -21.02 -12.16
N ALA A 21 12.27 -21.82 -13.21
CA ALA A 21 11.44 -23.01 -13.23
C ALA A 21 11.90 -24.06 -12.21
N VAL A 22 13.22 -24.27 -12.04
CA VAL A 22 13.77 -25.18 -11.03
C VAL A 22 13.42 -24.72 -9.62
N ALA A 23 13.51 -23.42 -9.35
CA ALA A 23 13.19 -22.81 -8.06
C ALA A 23 11.70 -22.96 -7.73
N GLN A 24 10.81 -22.66 -8.69
CA GLN A 24 9.36 -22.82 -8.53
C GLN A 24 8.94 -24.27 -8.28
N GLU A 25 9.47 -25.21 -9.04
CA GLU A 25 9.09 -26.60 -8.93
C GLU A 25 9.79 -27.32 -7.77
N GLY A 26 10.85 -26.74 -7.19
CA GLY A 26 11.69 -27.37 -6.14
C GLY A 26 12.36 -28.68 -6.61
N SER A 27 12.40 -28.94 -7.93
CA SER A 27 12.94 -30.18 -8.52
C SER A 27 13.29 -29.98 -9.98
N VAL A 28 14.51 -30.39 -10.36
CA VAL A 28 14.97 -30.38 -11.76
C VAL A 28 14.09 -31.29 -12.65
N SER A 29 13.65 -32.43 -12.10
CA SER A 29 12.80 -33.37 -12.83
C SER A 29 11.43 -32.77 -13.18
N ARG A 30 10.76 -32.10 -12.23
CA ARG A 30 9.49 -31.41 -12.46
C ARG A 30 9.66 -30.24 -13.42
N ALA A 31 10.72 -29.44 -13.25
CA ALA A 31 11.04 -28.36 -14.17
C ALA A 31 11.29 -28.86 -15.58
N SER A 32 11.95 -30.01 -15.77
CA SER A 32 12.20 -30.59 -17.10
C SER A 32 10.90 -31.01 -17.80
N GLN A 33 9.96 -31.59 -17.08
CA GLN A 33 8.63 -31.92 -17.60
C GLN A 33 7.85 -30.66 -18.00
N LYS A 34 7.84 -29.63 -17.14
CA LYS A 34 7.15 -28.34 -17.38
C LYS A 34 7.71 -27.61 -18.59
N LEU A 35 9.03 -27.60 -18.74
CA LEU A 35 9.70 -26.91 -19.85
C LEU A 35 9.90 -27.77 -21.09
N ARG A 36 9.48 -29.02 -21.05
CA ARG A 36 9.64 -30.02 -22.15
C ARG A 36 11.08 -30.11 -22.65
N THR A 37 12.04 -30.18 -21.72
CA THR A 37 13.47 -30.26 -21.99
C THR A 37 14.14 -31.30 -21.08
N SER A 38 15.37 -31.73 -21.42
CA SER A 38 16.07 -32.75 -20.65
C SER A 38 16.63 -32.17 -19.33
N GLN A 39 16.70 -33.01 -18.28
CA GLN A 39 17.32 -32.60 -16.99
C GLN A 39 18.80 -32.19 -17.14
N PRO A 40 19.65 -32.91 -17.93
CA PRO A 40 21.01 -32.47 -18.18
C PRO A 40 21.09 -31.08 -18.80
N SER A 41 20.21 -30.78 -19.75
CA SER A 41 20.15 -29.44 -20.37
C SER A 41 19.84 -28.35 -19.33
N ILE A 42 18.83 -28.57 -18.48
CA ILE A 42 18.52 -27.59 -17.41
C ILE A 42 19.72 -27.38 -16.48
N CYS A 43 20.35 -28.47 -16.02
CA CYS A 43 21.51 -28.39 -15.14
C CYS A 43 22.66 -27.60 -15.80
N ALA A 44 22.95 -27.84 -17.08
CA ALA A 44 23.98 -27.13 -17.81
C ALA A 44 23.66 -25.62 -17.92
N GLN A 45 22.43 -25.24 -18.23
CA GLN A 45 22.01 -23.84 -18.37
C GLN A 45 22.03 -23.11 -17.03
N VAL A 46 21.58 -23.76 -15.94
CA VAL A 46 21.67 -23.13 -14.61
C VAL A 46 23.10 -23.00 -14.15
N LYS A 47 23.96 -23.97 -14.44
CA LYS A 47 25.41 -23.87 -14.15
C LYS A 47 26.06 -22.71 -14.90
N GLN A 48 25.68 -22.43 -16.14
CA GLN A 48 26.15 -21.26 -16.87
C GLN A 48 25.67 -19.95 -16.24
N LEU A 49 24.45 -19.93 -15.69
CA LEU A 49 23.97 -18.78 -14.94
C LEU A 49 24.79 -18.56 -13.66
N GLU A 50 25.06 -19.62 -12.90
CA GLU A 50 25.89 -19.56 -11.69
C GLU A 50 27.31 -19.06 -12.01
N GLN A 51 27.89 -19.52 -13.12
CA GLN A 51 29.20 -19.03 -13.57
C GLN A 51 29.17 -17.55 -13.95
N ALA A 52 28.12 -17.08 -14.62
CA ALA A 52 27.96 -15.67 -14.99
C ALA A 52 27.73 -14.77 -13.79
N LEU A 53 27.05 -15.26 -12.76
CA LEU A 53 26.75 -14.52 -11.53
C LEU A 53 27.82 -14.67 -10.44
N GLY A 54 28.74 -15.61 -10.59
CA GLY A 54 29.86 -15.86 -9.65
C GLY A 54 29.50 -16.66 -8.41
N GLU A 55 28.22 -17.04 -8.20
CA GLU A 55 27.77 -17.75 -7.01
C GLU A 55 26.78 -18.87 -7.33
N THR A 56 26.72 -19.89 -6.44
CA THR A 56 25.76 -21.00 -6.56
C THR A 56 24.35 -20.57 -6.15
N LEU A 57 23.36 -20.97 -6.93
CA LEU A 57 21.96 -20.60 -6.73
C LEU A 57 21.18 -21.62 -5.90
N TYR A 58 21.59 -22.89 -5.91
CA TYR A 58 20.94 -23.95 -5.12
C TYR A 58 21.89 -25.06 -4.73
N ARG A 59 21.47 -25.83 -3.74
CA ARG A 59 22.10 -27.08 -3.31
C ARG A 59 21.11 -28.22 -3.44
N ARG A 60 21.62 -29.42 -3.71
CA ARG A 60 20.81 -30.65 -3.71
C ARG A 60 20.72 -31.23 -2.32
N SER A 61 19.52 -31.57 -1.87
CA SER A 61 19.27 -32.34 -0.65
C SER A 61 18.42 -33.57 -1.03
N GLY A 62 19.08 -34.65 -1.34
CA GLY A 62 18.43 -35.83 -1.89
C GLY A 62 17.79 -35.53 -3.28
N ARG A 63 16.47 -35.69 -3.37
CA ARG A 63 15.68 -35.36 -4.58
C ARG A 63 15.18 -33.92 -4.63
N ALA A 64 15.33 -33.16 -3.54
CA ALA A 64 14.87 -31.77 -3.44
C ALA A 64 15.98 -30.78 -3.77
N ILE A 65 15.56 -29.60 -4.20
CA ILE A 65 16.40 -28.42 -4.43
C ILE A 65 16.16 -27.45 -3.27
N ILE A 66 17.25 -26.97 -2.65
CA ILE A 66 17.23 -25.94 -1.62
C ILE A 66 17.99 -24.73 -2.17
N LEU A 67 17.30 -23.59 -2.30
CA LEU A 67 17.92 -22.34 -2.74
C LEU A 67 18.93 -21.84 -1.68
N THR A 68 20.06 -21.32 -2.15
CA THR A 68 20.99 -20.53 -1.33
C THR A 68 20.36 -19.17 -0.99
N ASP A 69 20.95 -18.37 -0.10
CA ASP A 69 20.51 -17.01 0.16
C ASP A 69 20.59 -16.16 -1.12
N PHE A 70 21.70 -16.28 -1.84
CA PHE A 70 21.87 -15.67 -3.15
C PHE A 70 20.83 -16.16 -4.16
N GLY A 71 20.55 -17.48 -4.19
CA GLY A 71 19.53 -18.07 -5.05
C GLY A 71 18.12 -17.54 -4.74
N ARG A 72 17.78 -17.28 -3.48
CA ARG A 72 16.49 -16.66 -3.10
C ARG A 72 16.38 -15.25 -3.63
N MET A 73 17.44 -14.45 -3.52
CA MET A 73 17.50 -13.11 -4.07
C MET A 73 17.33 -13.14 -5.60
N VAL A 74 18.10 -13.96 -6.30
CA VAL A 74 18.01 -14.08 -7.78
C VAL A 74 16.63 -14.62 -8.21
N HIS A 75 16.03 -15.53 -7.44
CA HIS A 75 14.66 -16.02 -7.71
C HIS A 75 13.62 -14.89 -7.61
N GLY A 76 13.74 -14.01 -6.62
CA GLY A 76 12.89 -12.83 -6.51
C GLY A 76 12.97 -11.94 -7.75
N TYR A 77 14.16 -11.59 -8.19
CA TYR A 77 14.35 -10.83 -9.44
C TYR A 77 13.81 -11.56 -10.68
N ALA A 78 14.02 -12.89 -10.76
CA ALA A 78 13.50 -13.67 -11.87
C ALA A 78 11.97 -13.67 -11.95
N GLU A 79 11.28 -13.77 -10.80
CA GLU A 79 9.82 -13.66 -10.74
C GLU A 79 9.32 -12.32 -11.30
N GLU A 80 9.99 -11.23 -10.94
CA GLU A 80 9.65 -9.88 -11.42
C GLU A 80 9.86 -9.73 -12.92
N ILE A 81 11.03 -10.12 -13.42
CA ILE A 81 11.38 -10.07 -14.84
C ILE A 81 10.35 -10.85 -15.68
N PHE A 82 10.01 -12.07 -15.25
CA PHE A 82 9.05 -12.88 -16.00
C PHE A 82 7.60 -12.44 -15.80
N ALA A 83 7.25 -11.79 -14.69
CA ALA A 83 5.95 -11.13 -14.52
C ALA A 83 5.80 -9.97 -15.51
N LEU A 84 6.81 -9.11 -15.61
CA LEU A 84 6.86 -8.00 -16.56
C LEU A 84 6.81 -8.50 -18.03
N GLY A 85 7.55 -9.57 -18.33
CA GLY A 85 7.51 -10.23 -19.64
C GLY A 85 6.11 -10.77 -20.00
N ARG A 86 5.39 -11.35 -19.05
CA ARG A 86 3.99 -11.78 -19.26
C ARG A 86 3.05 -10.60 -19.49
N GLU A 87 3.26 -9.51 -18.76
CA GLU A 87 2.50 -8.28 -18.93
C GLU A 87 2.72 -7.68 -20.34
N LEU A 88 3.97 -7.60 -20.79
CA LEU A 88 4.32 -7.18 -22.15
C LEU A 88 3.61 -8.03 -23.21
N LEU A 89 3.67 -9.36 -23.09
CA LEU A 89 3.01 -10.27 -24.04
C LEU A 89 1.48 -10.12 -24.03
N THR A 90 0.89 -9.87 -22.85
CA THR A 90 -0.55 -9.64 -22.71
C THR A 90 -0.95 -8.32 -23.37
N THR A 91 -0.15 -7.28 -23.15
CA THR A 91 -0.34 -5.95 -23.75
C THR A 91 -0.19 -6.00 -25.27
N ALA A 92 0.84 -6.69 -25.76
CA ALA A 92 1.09 -6.85 -27.20
C ALA A 92 -0.03 -7.65 -27.91
N LYS A 93 -0.55 -8.71 -27.28
CA LYS A 93 -1.62 -9.54 -27.84
C LYS A 93 -2.99 -8.84 -27.87
N ARG A 94 -3.25 -7.93 -26.92
CA ARG A 94 -4.54 -7.22 -26.82
C ARG A 94 -4.70 -6.09 -27.84
N GLY A 95 -3.63 -5.72 -28.56
CA GLY A 95 -3.65 -4.58 -29.48
C GLY A 95 -3.94 -3.25 -28.77
N THR A 96 -3.73 -2.14 -29.44
CA THR A 96 -3.94 -0.79 -28.89
C THR A 96 -5.41 -0.42 -28.62
N THR A 97 -6.36 -1.23 -29.10
CA THR A 97 -7.81 -0.92 -29.11
C THR A 97 -8.58 -1.41 -27.86
N ALA A 98 -8.01 -2.26 -27.01
CA ALA A 98 -8.68 -2.75 -25.80
C ALA A 98 -7.74 -2.74 -24.59
N ARG A 99 -7.07 -1.61 -24.35
CA ARG A 99 -6.21 -1.45 -23.18
C ARG A 99 -7.12 -1.24 -21.96
N THR A 100 -7.47 -2.32 -21.26
CA THR A 100 -7.96 -2.15 -19.88
C THR A 100 -6.86 -1.42 -19.12
N GLN A 101 -7.08 -0.16 -18.84
CA GLN A 101 -6.13 0.60 -18.04
C GLN A 101 -5.99 -0.08 -16.69
N ARG A 102 -4.76 -0.28 -16.23
CA ARG A 102 -4.47 -0.85 -14.92
C ARG A 102 -3.83 0.20 -14.06
N LEU A 103 -4.31 0.28 -12.81
CA LEU A 103 -3.73 1.10 -11.76
C LEU A 103 -3.23 0.17 -10.65
N ASN A 104 -1.92 0.09 -10.47
CA ASN A 104 -1.30 -0.57 -9.32
C ASN A 104 -1.01 0.51 -8.27
N ILE A 105 -1.77 0.54 -7.18
CA ILE A 105 -1.64 1.56 -6.15
C ILE A 105 -1.25 0.93 -4.82
N GLY A 106 -0.22 1.50 -4.18
CA GLY A 106 0.14 1.21 -2.81
C GLY A 106 -0.69 2.06 -1.84
N ILE A 107 -1.07 1.51 -0.71
CA ILE A 107 -1.77 2.23 0.36
C ILE A 107 -1.13 1.83 1.69
N VAL A 108 -0.63 2.79 2.46
CA VAL A 108 -0.04 2.46 3.77
C VAL A 108 -1.09 1.89 4.72
N ASP A 109 -0.69 0.97 5.60
CA ASP A 109 -1.61 0.26 6.51
C ASP A 109 -2.40 1.22 7.40
N SER A 110 -1.77 2.31 7.86
CA SER A 110 -2.38 3.37 8.68
C SER A 110 -3.43 4.20 7.92
N PHE A 111 -3.41 4.20 6.59
CA PHE A 111 -4.29 5.05 5.79
C PHE A 111 -5.76 4.62 5.90
N PRO A 112 -6.69 5.54 6.21
CA PRO A 112 -8.09 5.19 6.46
C PRO A 112 -8.79 4.60 5.23
N LYS A 113 -9.35 3.39 5.33
CA LYS A 113 -9.95 2.64 4.22
C LYS A 113 -11.13 3.38 3.54
N LEU A 114 -11.97 4.06 4.32
CA LEU A 114 -13.05 4.89 3.75
C LEU A 114 -12.51 6.03 2.90
N LEU A 115 -11.42 6.63 3.35
CA LEU A 115 -10.77 7.70 2.60
C LEU A 115 -10.11 7.19 1.32
N SER A 116 -9.49 6.00 1.38
CA SER A 116 -8.97 5.32 0.18
C SER A 116 -10.07 5.11 -0.85
N LEU A 117 -11.25 4.68 -0.42
CA LEU A 117 -12.40 4.48 -1.31
C LEU A 117 -12.83 5.81 -1.96
N GLU A 118 -12.95 6.89 -1.18
CA GLU A 118 -13.33 8.20 -1.72
C GLU A 118 -12.33 8.71 -2.76
N ILE A 119 -11.03 8.54 -2.49
CA ILE A 119 -9.97 8.94 -3.43
C ILE A 119 -10.02 8.10 -4.70
N LEU A 120 -10.30 6.79 -4.60
CA LEU A 120 -10.33 5.88 -5.74
C LEU A 120 -11.66 5.88 -6.51
N ARG A 121 -12.74 6.43 -5.95
CA ARG A 121 -14.08 6.46 -6.56
C ARG A 121 -14.08 7.00 -8.00
N PRO A 122 -13.39 8.10 -8.34
CA PRO A 122 -13.31 8.61 -9.70
C PRO A 122 -12.65 7.63 -10.68
N VAL A 123 -11.68 6.86 -10.22
CA VAL A 123 -11.00 5.85 -11.05
C VAL A 123 -11.95 4.70 -11.38
N PHE A 124 -12.75 4.24 -10.40
CA PHE A 124 -13.75 3.20 -10.64
C PHE A 124 -14.88 3.66 -11.59
N ALA A 125 -15.13 4.96 -11.67
CA ALA A 125 -16.13 5.55 -12.55
C ALA A 125 -15.65 5.74 -14.01
N GLN A 126 -14.38 5.42 -14.33
CA GLN A 126 -13.83 5.62 -15.68
C GLN A 126 -14.44 4.67 -16.71
N THR A 127 -14.56 5.18 -17.95
CA THR A 127 -14.96 4.39 -19.13
C THR A 127 -13.93 4.62 -20.24
N PRO A 128 -13.24 3.56 -20.73
CA PRO A 128 -13.35 2.16 -20.32
C PRO A 128 -12.87 1.92 -18.88
N ALA A 129 -13.38 0.85 -18.26
CA ALA A 129 -13.10 0.53 -16.86
C ALA A 129 -11.60 0.35 -16.60
N VAL A 130 -11.13 0.90 -15.48
CA VAL A 130 -9.75 0.75 -14.98
C VAL A 130 -9.71 -0.44 -14.02
N GLN A 131 -8.80 -1.37 -14.25
CA GLN A 131 -8.51 -2.44 -13.29
C GLN A 131 -7.63 -1.91 -12.17
N VAL A 132 -8.18 -1.73 -10.98
CA VAL A 132 -7.42 -1.28 -9.81
C VAL A 132 -6.86 -2.48 -9.05
N CYS A 133 -5.56 -2.45 -8.77
CA CYS A 133 -4.85 -3.39 -7.92
C CYS A 133 -4.26 -2.64 -6.73
N CYS A 134 -4.90 -2.76 -5.55
CA CYS A 134 -4.41 -2.17 -4.31
C CYS A 134 -3.45 -3.14 -3.60
N ARG A 135 -2.32 -2.61 -3.13
CA ARG A 135 -1.40 -3.31 -2.25
C ARG A 135 -1.27 -2.52 -0.95
N GLU A 136 -1.43 -3.20 0.17
CA GLU A 136 -1.27 -2.60 1.49
C GLU A 136 0.08 -3.02 2.08
N GLY A 137 0.65 -2.16 2.94
CA GLY A 137 1.92 -2.44 3.59
C GLY A 137 2.53 -1.23 4.26
N LYS A 138 3.75 -1.40 4.76
CA LYS A 138 4.53 -0.31 5.38
C LYS A 138 5.09 0.63 4.32
N LEU A 139 5.26 1.89 4.70
CA LEU A 139 5.72 2.94 3.78
C LEU A 139 7.02 2.58 3.06
N ASP A 140 8.02 2.09 3.79
CA ASP A 140 9.34 1.75 3.22
C ASP A 140 9.26 0.62 2.18
N ASP A 141 8.47 -0.42 2.45
CA ASP A 141 8.27 -1.54 1.51
C ASP A 141 7.54 -1.08 0.24
N LEU A 142 6.52 -0.21 0.40
CA LEU A 142 5.77 0.34 -0.71
C LEU A 142 6.60 1.34 -1.54
N LEU A 143 7.47 2.13 -0.91
CA LEU A 143 8.43 2.99 -1.60
C LEU A 143 9.42 2.17 -2.43
N GLY A 144 9.91 1.03 -1.91
CA GLY A 144 10.73 0.09 -2.68
C GLY A 144 10.00 -0.47 -3.90
N GLN A 145 8.71 -0.81 -3.76
CA GLN A 145 7.89 -1.28 -4.88
C GLN A 145 7.60 -0.16 -5.90
N LEU A 146 7.41 1.08 -5.43
CA LEU A 146 7.24 2.24 -6.30
C LEU A 146 8.51 2.52 -7.11
N ALA A 147 9.69 2.48 -6.48
CA ALA A 147 10.98 2.64 -7.14
C ALA A 147 11.26 1.55 -8.19
N ALA A 148 10.78 0.33 -7.93
CA ALA A 148 10.87 -0.79 -8.87
C ALA A 148 9.75 -0.77 -9.95
N HIS A 149 8.98 0.32 -10.07
CA HIS A 149 7.85 0.47 -11.00
C HIS A 149 6.80 -0.65 -10.90
N ARG A 150 6.66 -1.29 -9.71
CA ARG A 150 5.60 -2.27 -9.43
C ARG A 150 4.31 -1.60 -8.96
N LEU A 151 4.41 -0.35 -8.54
CA LEU A 151 3.30 0.55 -8.21
C LEU A 151 3.38 1.78 -9.13
N ASP A 152 2.23 2.25 -9.55
CA ASP A 152 2.09 3.51 -10.31
C ASP A 152 2.06 4.72 -9.36
N ALA A 153 1.52 4.52 -8.16
CA ALA A 153 1.41 5.55 -7.14
C ALA A 153 1.24 4.92 -5.74
N LEU A 154 1.44 5.74 -4.71
CA LEU A 154 1.30 5.37 -3.30
C LEU A 154 0.46 6.42 -2.58
N LEU A 155 -0.56 5.99 -1.82
CA LEU A 155 -1.32 6.82 -0.88
C LEU A 155 -0.75 6.65 0.53
N THR A 156 -0.49 7.78 1.20
CA THR A 156 0.06 7.81 2.55
C THR A 156 -0.43 9.04 3.32
N ASP A 157 -0.48 8.94 4.64
CA ASP A 157 -0.73 10.02 5.58
C ASP A 157 0.56 10.67 6.11
N GLU A 158 1.71 10.17 5.68
CA GLU A 158 3.04 10.68 6.01
C GLU A 158 3.83 11.04 4.75
N PRO A 159 4.62 12.12 4.76
CA PRO A 159 5.57 12.37 3.69
C PRO A 159 6.69 11.32 3.73
N PRO A 160 7.31 10.99 2.57
CA PRO A 160 8.45 10.08 2.54
C PRO A 160 9.61 10.64 3.38
N PRO A 161 10.44 9.79 4.00
CA PRO A 161 11.60 10.21 4.77
C PRO A 161 12.54 11.07 3.92
N SER A 162 13.01 12.19 4.48
CA SER A 162 14.00 13.05 3.84
C SER A 162 15.33 12.32 3.73
N GLY A 163 15.90 12.21 2.51
CA GLY A 163 17.20 11.55 2.29
C GLY A 163 17.12 10.06 1.96
N GLY A 164 15.94 9.52 1.66
CA GLY A 164 15.80 8.15 1.16
C GLY A 164 16.49 7.95 -0.20
N ASN A 165 16.97 6.73 -0.47
CA ASN A 165 17.65 6.35 -1.72
C ASN A 165 16.73 6.37 -2.96
N VAL A 166 15.43 6.61 -2.77
CA VAL A 166 14.42 6.59 -3.82
C VAL A 166 14.01 8.02 -4.16
N LYS A 167 14.23 8.42 -5.40
CA LYS A 167 13.73 9.70 -5.90
C LYS A 167 12.23 9.60 -6.12
N THR A 168 11.45 10.29 -5.30
CA THR A 168 9.99 10.33 -5.39
C THR A 168 9.46 11.74 -5.48
N PHE A 169 8.25 11.89 -5.99
CA PHE A 169 7.52 13.15 -6.05
C PHE A 169 6.26 13.04 -5.21
N THR A 170 6.13 13.94 -4.25
CA THR A 170 4.99 13.98 -3.32
C THR A 170 4.00 15.04 -3.77
N HIS A 171 2.77 14.62 -4.02
CA HIS A 171 1.66 15.49 -4.33
C HIS A 171 0.75 15.56 -3.08
N SER A 172 0.64 16.75 -2.48
CA SER A 172 -0.32 16.94 -1.37
C SER A 172 -1.73 16.95 -1.95
N ILE A 173 -2.53 15.96 -1.58
CA ILE A 173 -3.90 15.79 -2.07
C ILE A 173 -4.96 16.29 -1.08
N GLY A 174 -4.54 16.79 0.08
CA GLY A 174 -5.42 17.44 1.04
C GLY A 174 -5.03 17.18 2.48
N ALA A 175 -5.92 17.58 3.37
CA ALA A 175 -5.86 17.26 4.79
C ALA A 175 -7.28 17.17 5.36
N SER A 176 -7.46 16.36 6.40
CA SER A 176 -8.71 16.20 7.13
C SER A 176 -8.48 16.41 8.61
N GLY A 177 -9.37 17.15 9.28
CA GLY A 177 -9.49 17.11 10.73
C GLY A 177 -9.95 15.73 11.19
N VAL A 178 -10.11 15.58 12.50
CA VAL A 178 -10.52 14.35 13.15
C VAL A 178 -11.85 14.55 13.87
N THR A 179 -12.77 13.61 13.67
CA THR A 179 -14.04 13.52 14.40
C THR A 179 -13.99 12.28 15.30
N PHE A 180 -14.34 12.49 16.59
CA PHE A 180 -14.45 11.41 17.56
C PHE A 180 -15.84 10.80 17.47
N CYS A 181 -15.88 9.48 17.28
CA CYS A 181 -17.11 8.72 17.05
C CYS A 181 -17.23 7.57 18.04
N ALA A 182 -18.46 7.26 18.46
CA ALA A 182 -18.75 6.15 19.34
C ALA A 182 -20.07 5.47 18.94
N ALA A 183 -20.28 4.23 19.40
CA ALA A 183 -21.59 3.60 19.33
C ALA A 183 -22.62 4.39 20.16
N PRO A 184 -23.92 4.41 19.77
CA PRO A 184 -24.95 5.19 20.46
C PRO A 184 -25.08 4.86 21.94
N ALA A 185 -24.88 3.61 22.33
CA ALA A 185 -24.96 3.17 23.73
C ALA A 185 -23.84 3.78 24.59
N LEU A 186 -22.62 3.88 24.05
CA LEU A 186 -21.49 4.53 24.73
C LEU A 186 -21.68 6.04 24.74
N ALA A 187 -22.04 6.65 23.60
CA ALA A 187 -22.23 8.09 23.49
C ALA A 187 -23.22 8.66 24.52
N LYS A 188 -24.31 7.90 24.83
CA LYS A 188 -25.30 8.28 25.84
C LYS A 188 -24.76 8.28 27.28
N LYS A 189 -23.70 7.53 27.56
CA LYS A 189 -23.08 7.45 28.90
C LYS A 189 -22.04 8.54 29.13
N LEU A 190 -21.58 9.19 28.06
CA LEU A 190 -20.55 10.24 28.18
C LEU A 190 -21.17 11.57 28.58
N ALA A 191 -20.80 12.05 29.76
CA ALA A 191 -21.30 13.30 30.31
C ALA A 191 -20.50 14.50 29.78
N GLY A 192 -21.18 15.66 29.68
CA GLY A 192 -20.53 16.92 29.34
C GLY A 192 -20.49 17.22 27.84
N ARG A 193 -19.80 18.32 27.51
CA ARG A 193 -19.63 18.78 26.11
C ARG A 193 -18.23 18.47 25.63
N PHE A 194 -18.12 18.24 24.33
CA PHE A 194 -16.85 18.12 23.64
C PHE A 194 -16.00 19.38 23.85
N PRO A 195 -14.69 19.25 24.13
CA PRO A 195 -13.94 17.99 24.18
C PRO A 195 -13.88 17.35 25.59
N ARG A 196 -14.43 17.98 26.63
CA ARG A 196 -14.33 17.51 28.03
C ARG A 196 -15.00 16.14 28.27
N ASN A 197 -15.97 15.76 27.44
CA ASN A 197 -16.63 14.44 27.50
C ASN A 197 -15.70 13.28 27.08
N LEU A 198 -14.50 13.57 26.62
CA LEU A 198 -13.46 12.58 26.31
C LEU A 198 -12.56 12.26 27.50
N ASN A 199 -12.60 13.08 28.55
CA ASN A 199 -11.75 12.89 29.73
C ASN A 199 -12.19 11.65 30.51
N GLY A 200 -11.28 10.69 30.77
CA GLY A 200 -11.57 9.40 31.39
C GLY A 200 -12.43 8.47 30.52
N ALA A 201 -12.77 8.85 29.29
CA ALA A 201 -13.57 8.03 28.41
C ALA A 201 -12.73 6.92 27.73
N PRO A 202 -13.30 5.71 27.51
CA PRO A 202 -12.59 4.62 26.86
C PRO A 202 -12.28 4.99 25.40
N MET A 203 -10.99 4.90 25.02
CA MET A 203 -10.51 5.30 23.70
C MET A 203 -9.77 4.19 23.00
N LEU A 204 -10.08 4.00 21.70
CA LEU A 204 -9.40 3.12 20.77
C LEU A 204 -8.47 3.98 19.91
N LEU A 205 -7.19 3.83 20.08
CA LEU A 205 -6.18 4.68 19.45
C LEU A 205 -5.39 3.91 18.37
N PRO A 206 -4.80 4.62 17.40
CA PRO A 206 -3.74 4.05 16.58
C PRO A 206 -2.53 3.65 17.43
N THR A 207 -1.73 2.69 16.97
CA THR A 207 -0.45 2.34 17.61
C THR A 207 0.54 3.51 17.61
N GLN A 208 1.50 3.48 18.52
CA GLN A 208 2.40 4.62 18.81
C GLN A 208 3.31 5.05 17.64
N ASN A 209 3.51 4.17 16.66
CA ASN A 209 4.34 4.41 15.48
C ASN A 209 3.66 5.28 14.40
N THR A 210 2.38 5.69 14.57
CA THR A 210 1.64 6.46 13.58
C THR A 210 1.69 7.98 13.85
N THR A 211 1.65 8.78 12.78
CA THR A 211 1.57 10.25 12.87
C THR A 211 0.29 10.69 13.57
N LEU A 212 -0.84 10.06 13.24
CA LEU A 212 -2.13 10.36 13.86
C LEU A 212 -2.09 10.16 15.38
N ARG A 213 -1.43 9.09 15.88
CA ARG A 213 -1.29 8.87 17.32
C ARG A 213 -0.54 10.03 18.01
N ARG A 214 0.58 10.44 17.45
CA ARG A 214 1.38 11.55 17.99
C ARG A 214 0.59 12.87 18.03
N ASP A 215 -0.18 13.14 16.97
CA ASP A 215 -1.00 14.35 16.89
C ASP A 215 -2.18 14.33 17.87
N LEU A 216 -2.83 13.17 18.04
CA LEU A 216 -3.87 12.99 19.05
C LEU A 216 -3.35 13.18 20.46
N GLU A 217 -2.22 12.59 20.83
CA GLU A 217 -1.61 12.76 22.16
C GLU A 217 -1.20 14.22 22.44
N LYS A 218 -0.66 14.89 21.41
CA LYS A 218 -0.36 16.33 21.52
C LYS A 218 -1.63 17.13 21.75
N TRP A 219 -2.69 16.85 21.00
CA TRP A 219 -3.97 17.53 21.13
C TRP A 219 -4.62 17.26 22.50
N PHE A 220 -4.65 16.01 22.97
CA PHE A 220 -5.15 15.67 24.29
C PHE A 220 -4.44 16.46 25.41
N ARG A 221 -3.12 16.53 25.33
CA ARG A 221 -2.30 17.28 26.30
C ARG A 221 -2.63 18.77 26.32
N VAL A 222 -2.78 19.39 25.13
CA VAL A 222 -3.13 20.81 25.00
C VAL A 222 -4.56 21.07 25.49
N ALA A 223 -5.48 20.16 25.23
CA ALA A 223 -6.88 20.26 25.65
C ALA A 223 -7.11 19.89 27.13
N GLY A 224 -6.09 19.38 27.84
CA GLY A 224 -6.21 18.91 29.22
C GLY A 224 -7.12 17.70 29.36
N ILE A 225 -7.01 16.75 28.42
CA ILE A 225 -7.84 15.53 28.35
C ILE A 225 -6.94 14.33 28.56
N GLU A 226 -7.36 13.43 29.44
CA GLU A 226 -6.72 12.15 29.73
C GLU A 226 -7.72 11.02 29.47
N PRO A 227 -7.81 10.50 28.24
CA PRO A 227 -8.69 9.38 27.93
C PRO A 227 -8.13 8.08 28.49
N GLU A 228 -9.00 7.12 28.79
CA GLU A 228 -8.60 5.74 29.10
C GLU A 228 -8.33 4.95 27.82
N VAL A 229 -7.08 4.59 27.55
CA VAL A 229 -6.73 3.81 26.35
C VAL A 229 -7.09 2.34 26.60
N VAL A 230 -8.17 1.87 25.99
CA VAL A 230 -8.68 0.50 26.14
C VAL A 230 -8.27 -0.42 24.97
N GLY A 231 -7.69 0.12 23.92
CA GLY A 231 -7.15 -0.65 22.80
C GLY A 231 -6.29 0.18 21.85
N GLU A 232 -5.30 -0.48 21.25
CA GLU A 232 -4.40 0.11 20.25
C GLU A 232 -4.41 -0.73 18.98
N PHE A 233 -4.54 -0.09 17.81
CA PHE A 233 -4.72 -0.76 16.52
C PHE A 233 -3.84 -0.15 15.43
N GLU A 234 -3.15 -0.98 14.68
CA GLU A 234 -2.46 -0.56 13.44
C GLU A 234 -3.49 -0.29 12.34
N ASP A 235 -4.52 -1.14 12.25
CA ASP A 235 -5.59 -0.99 11.27
C ASP A 235 -6.76 -0.18 11.82
N ALA A 236 -6.98 0.99 11.25
CA ALA A 236 -8.10 1.86 11.57
C ALA A 236 -9.48 1.24 11.26
N ALA A 237 -9.58 0.22 10.40
CA ALA A 237 -10.83 -0.49 10.15
C ALA A 237 -11.19 -1.39 11.32
N MET A 238 -10.19 -2.10 11.89
CA MET A 238 -10.40 -2.93 13.08
C MET A 238 -10.82 -2.08 14.28
N ALA A 239 -10.20 -0.92 14.50
CA ALA A 239 -10.60 0.02 15.55
C ALA A 239 -12.08 0.42 15.43
N LYS A 240 -12.57 0.67 14.19
CA LYS A 240 -13.99 1.01 13.96
C LYS A 240 -14.92 -0.16 14.25
N ILE A 241 -14.54 -1.39 13.87
CA ILE A 241 -15.33 -2.59 14.18
C ILE A 241 -15.48 -2.75 15.70
N VAL A 242 -14.38 -2.63 16.46
CA VAL A 242 -14.40 -2.71 17.92
C VAL A 242 -15.25 -1.58 18.52
N ALA A 243 -15.20 -0.37 17.93
CA ALA A 243 -15.99 0.77 18.38
C ALA A 243 -17.51 0.55 18.19
N THR A 244 -17.95 -0.24 17.19
CA THR A 244 -19.39 -0.57 17.01
C THR A 244 -19.96 -1.36 18.19
N GLU A 245 -19.13 -2.15 18.87
CA GLU A 245 -19.50 -2.91 20.07
C GLU A 245 -19.62 -2.03 21.34
N GLY A 246 -19.35 -0.72 21.22
CA GLY A 246 -19.43 0.21 22.35
C GLY A 246 -18.27 0.10 23.34
N ILE A 247 -17.17 -0.55 22.96
CA ILE A 247 -15.98 -0.75 23.80
C ILE A 247 -15.22 0.55 24.00
N GLY A 248 -15.18 1.42 22.96
CA GLY A 248 -14.47 2.68 23.06
C GLY A 248 -14.79 3.65 21.93
N ILE A 249 -14.29 4.88 22.09
CA ILE A 249 -14.37 5.97 21.11
C ILE A 249 -13.27 5.76 20.07
N THR A 250 -13.55 5.98 18.80
CA THR A 250 -12.56 5.95 17.71
C THR A 250 -12.45 7.30 17.02
N ALA A 251 -11.27 7.61 16.51
CA ALA A 251 -11.00 8.78 15.68
C ALA A 251 -11.23 8.47 14.20
N VAL A 252 -12.02 9.31 13.53
CA VAL A 252 -12.38 9.15 12.11
C VAL A 252 -12.01 10.44 11.37
N PRO A 253 -11.41 10.39 10.15
CA PRO A 253 -11.20 11.58 9.35
C PRO A 253 -12.53 12.31 9.12
N THR A 254 -12.58 13.61 9.41
CA THR A 254 -13.83 14.40 9.33
C THR A 254 -14.44 14.39 7.92
N ILE A 255 -13.60 14.32 6.89
CA ILE A 255 -14.04 14.30 5.48
C ILE A 255 -14.91 13.08 5.14
N VAL A 256 -14.75 11.93 5.83
CA VAL A 256 -15.51 10.70 5.61
C VAL A 256 -16.42 10.35 6.79
N VAL A 257 -16.61 11.26 7.74
CA VAL A 257 -17.40 10.98 8.95
C VAL A 257 -18.86 10.65 8.66
N ALA A 258 -19.47 11.31 7.67
CA ALA A 258 -20.86 11.04 7.30
C ALA A 258 -21.06 9.59 6.83
N GLU A 259 -20.14 9.09 6.00
CA GLU A 259 -20.14 7.70 5.54
C GLU A 259 -19.82 6.72 6.68
N ALA A 260 -18.91 7.09 7.58
CA ALA A 260 -18.62 6.27 8.76
C ALA A 260 -19.83 6.16 9.70
N ILE A 261 -20.57 7.25 9.91
CA ILE A 261 -21.80 7.24 10.71
C ILE A 261 -22.85 6.33 10.07
N GLU A 262 -23.06 6.43 8.76
CA GLU A 262 -24.02 5.61 8.03
C GLU A 262 -23.66 4.12 8.06
N ARG A 263 -22.40 3.77 7.81
CA ARG A 263 -21.94 2.37 7.74
C ARG A 263 -21.82 1.67 9.07
N TYR A 264 -21.38 2.38 10.10
CA TYR A 264 -21.06 1.79 11.40
C TYR A 264 -22.09 2.12 12.48
N GLY A 265 -23.10 2.96 12.17
CA GLY A 265 -24.11 3.38 13.14
C GLY A 265 -23.55 4.27 14.26
N PHE A 266 -22.47 5.00 13.99
CA PHE A 266 -21.83 5.86 14.98
C PHE A 266 -22.63 7.13 15.28
N VAL A 267 -22.34 7.69 16.48
CA VAL A 267 -22.69 9.06 16.85
C VAL A 267 -21.41 9.88 16.92
N SER A 268 -21.42 11.06 16.32
CA SER A 268 -20.33 12.03 16.45
C SER A 268 -20.40 12.69 17.82
N LEU A 269 -19.28 12.67 18.55
CA LEU A 269 -19.12 13.34 19.84
C LEU A 269 -18.59 14.77 19.70
N GLY A 270 -17.89 15.04 18.60
CA GLY A 270 -17.29 16.32 18.25
C GLY A 270 -16.07 16.12 17.35
N ASN A 271 -15.54 17.22 16.84
CA ASN A 271 -14.41 17.21 15.92
C ASN A 271 -13.38 18.29 16.28
N THR A 272 -12.16 18.10 15.79
CA THR A 272 -11.07 19.07 15.89
C THR A 272 -10.33 19.19 14.56
N ASP A 273 -9.92 20.41 14.23
CA ASP A 273 -9.02 20.72 13.12
C ASP A 273 -7.56 20.93 13.60
N ASP A 274 -7.31 20.87 14.89
CA ASP A 274 -5.96 21.01 15.48
C ASP A 274 -5.16 19.70 15.35
N CYS A 275 -5.85 18.57 15.13
CA CYS A 275 -5.25 17.29 14.79
C CYS A 275 -5.63 16.99 13.32
N LYS A 276 -4.62 16.90 12.44
CA LYS A 276 -4.85 16.75 11.00
C LYS A 276 -4.20 15.50 10.44
N ILE A 277 -4.97 14.78 9.66
CA ILE A 277 -4.47 13.71 8.80
C ILE A 277 -4.11 14.37 7.47
N HIS A 278 -2.84 14.39 7.12
CA HIS A 278 -2.35 14.85 5.84
C HIS A 278 -2.47 13.74 4.81
N LEU A 279 -2.76 14.10 3.56
CA LEU A 279 -3.00 13.14 2.50
C LEU A 279 -2.00 13.40 1.38
N HIS A 280 -1.22 12.38 1.07
CA HIS A 280 -0.19 12.44 0.05
C HIS A 280 -0.37 11.35 -0.99
N LEU A 281 -0.21 11.72 -2.24
CA LEU A 281 -0.01 10.82 -3.37
C LEU A 281 1.46 10.90 -3.76
N ILE A 282 2.17 9.77 -3.72
CA ILE A 282 3.58 9.69 -4.09
C ILE A 282 3.72 8.96 -5.40
N THR A 283 4.57 9.48 -6.30
CA THR A 283 4.90 8.88 -7.60
C THR A 283 6.42 8.77 -7.76
N ALA A 284 6.88 7.81 -8.57
CA ALA A 284 8.30 7.68 -8.93
C ALA A 284 8.74 8.75 -9.92
N GLU A 285 7.82 9.29 -10.72
CA GLU A 285 8.08 10.24 -11.78
C GLU A 285 7.37 11.57 -11.53
N ARG A 286 8.03 12.66 -11.96
CA ARG A 286 7.45 14.01 -11.88
C ARG A 286 6.27 14.20 -12.83
N LEU A 287 6.37 13.62 -14.02
CA LEU A 287 5.30 13.59 -15.02
C LEU A 287 4.49 12.32 -14.83
N ILE A 288 3.22 12.47 -14.51
CA ILE A 288 2.31 11.36 -14.28
C ILE A 288 1.83 10.87 -15.65
N GLU A 289 2.40 9.76 -16.11
CA GLU A 289 2.03 9.15 -17.40
C GLU A 289 0.75 8.32 -17.32
N ASN A 290 0.49 7.66 -16.18
CA ASN A 290 -0.72 6.87 -16.00
C ASN A 290 -1.94 7.80 -15.83
N PRO A 291 -2.93 7.78 -16.76
CA PRO A 291 -4.09 8.68 -16.71
C PRO A 291 -4.93 8.52 -15.44
N ALA A 292 -5.00 7.31 -14.86
CA ALA A 292 -5.71 7.06 -13.62
C ALA A 292 -5.02 7.76 -12.43
N VAL A 293 -3.68 7.75 -12.38
CA VAL A 293 -2.90 8.48 -11.36
C VAL A 293 -3.08 9.99 -11.56
N ALA A 294 -3.05 10.47 -12.82
CA ALA A 294 -3.28 11.88 -13.12
C ALA A 294 -4.67 12.35 -12.67
N LEU A 295 -5.68 11.49 -12.78
CA LEU A 295 -7.02 11.75 -12.27
C LEU A 295 -7.02 11.93 -10.75
N LEU A 296 -6.37 11.01 -10.01
CA LEU A 296 -6.24 11.09 -8.55
C LEU A 296 -5.56 12.40 -8.12
N ALA A 297 -4.50 12.82 -8.82
CA ALA A 297 -3.79 14.05 -8.52
C ALA A 297 -4.62 15.31 -8.80
N ARG A 298 -5.53 15.31 -9.79
CA ARG A 298 -6.36 16.46 -10.19
C ARG A 298 -7.59 16.65 -9.31
N GLU A 299 -8.34 15.59 -9.02
CA GLU A 299 -9.60 15.70 -8.26
C GLU A 299 -9.39 16.12 -6.82
N THR A 300 -8.25 15.75 -6.24
CA THR A 300 -7.88 16.16 -4.90
C THR A 300 -7.60 17.67 -4.78
N HIS A 301 -7.23 18.37 -5.86
CA HIS A 301 -7.18 19.83 -5.91
C HIS A 301 -8.59 20.46 -5.98
N GLY A 302 -9.58 19.74 -6.50
CA GLY A 302 -10.99 20.17 -6.60
C GLY A 302 -11.79 20.01 -5.31
N ALA A 303 -11.45 19.06 -4.45
CA ALA A 303 -12.14 18.78 -3.18
C ALA A 303 -12.03 19.92 -2.14
N ARG A 304 -11.22 20.96 -2.39
CA ARG A 304 -11.21 22.22 -1.62
C ARG A 304 -12.51 23.04 -1.75
N LYS A 305 -13.46 22.66 -2.62
CA LYS A 305 -14.73 23.36 -2.83
C LYS A 305 -15.96 22.45 -2.72
N ALA A 306 -16.03 21.59 -1.71
CA ALA A 306 -17.31 20.95 -1.39
C ALA A 306 -18.27 21.99 -0.75
N PRO A 307 -19.51 22.16 -1.26
CA PRO A 307 -20.44 23.13 -0.68
C PRO A 307 -20.83 22.68 0.73
N ARG A 308 -20.70 23.60 1.69
CA ARG A 308 -21.33 23.48 3.00
C ARG A 308 -22.84 23.25 2.82
N LYS A 309 -23.30 22.01 2.80
CA LYS A 309 -24.72 21.74 2.99
C LYS A 309 -25.06 22.20 4.41
N LYS A 310 -25.85 23.27 4.49
CA LYS A 310 -26.43 23.76 5.75
C LYS A 310 -27.21 22.61 6.38
N VAL A 311 -26.77 22.20 7.56
CA VAL A 311 -27.56 21.32 8.44
C VAL A 311 -28.83 22.07 8.80
N PRO A 312 -30.03 21.52 8.58
CA PRO A 312 -31.26 22.16 9.03
C PRO A 312 -31.24 22.23 10.55
N LYS A 313 -31.36 23.42 11.09
CA LYS A 313 -31.68 23.59 12.52
C LYS A 313 -33.08 23.04 12.79
N LYS A 314 -33.17 22.02 13.60
CA LYS A 314 -34.36 21.68 14.38
C LYS A 314 -34.04 21.76 15.87
#